data_c7f642b8ed6ceac102240eedae0b94d2
#
_entry.id   c7f642b8ed6ceac102240eedae0b94d2
#
_cell.length_a   1.000
_cell.length_b   1.000
_cell.length_c   1.000
_cell.angle_alpha   90.00
_cell.angle_beta   90.00
_cell.angle_gamma   90.00
#
_symmetry.space_group_name_H-M   'P 1'
#
loop_
_entity.id
_entity.type
_entity.pdbx_description
1 polymer ?
#
loop_
_entity_poly.entity_id
_entity_poly.type
_entity_poly.pdbx_seq_one_letter_code
_entity_poly.pdbx_strand_id
1 'polypeptide(L)'
;MKTKLYLLTGFLGSGKTTLLLEMLKRLDNKKIGVIQNEIGKISIDGEILRNDDIQMVELNRGSIFCSCLKLNFVQALADMAEKDFEYLFVESSGIGDPSNLDEILKAVTVIAGDKYEFKGAICLADAINFENQLEEDEAVERQIKHCNMAIITKSDVTGDEGFEKVLNKIKEINPICRVEKSVNGVMDYSFLDEDLIQYKWAESEESTNSVETKPKTLFLNFEGEVEQEKLTAFLEDMTDDVYRMKGFFNLKGEGWNQVDVVGKKIDYKPCSDKGNSQLVFISKKGPAIIKKIFSSWEERVGLEMKLKN
;
A
#
# COMPACT_ATOMS: atom_id res chain seq x y z
N MET A 1 -28.46 7.83 -4.98
CA MET A 1 -27.33 8.02 -5.93
C MET A 1 -26.36 6.88 -5.67
N LYS A 2 -25.68 6.29 -6.68
CA LYS A 2 -24.67 5.25 -6.43
C LYS A 2 -23.41 5.89 -5.87
N THR A 3 -22.73 5.19 -4.95
CA THR A 3 -21.44 5.61 -4.42
C THR A 3 -20.34 5.42 -5.48
N LYS A 4 -19.58 6.47 -5.78
CA LYS A 4 -18.44 6.39 -6.69
C LYS A 4 -17.30 5.62 -6.02
N LEU A 5 -16.94 4.44 -6.56
CA LEU A 5 -15.92 3.55 -6.02
C LEU A 5 -14.62 3.66 -6.81
N TYR A 6 -13.52 3.93 -6.13
CA TYR A 6 -12.16 3.93 -6.68
C TYR A 6 -11.28 2.93 -5.95
N LEU A 7 -10.47 2.18 -6.70
CA LEU A 7 -9.41 1.33 -6.16
C LEU A 7 -8.06 2.04 -6.33
N LEU A 8 -7.32 2.20 -5.22
CA LEU A 8 -5.93 2.62 -5.23
C LEU A 8 -5.04 1.39 -5.07
N THR A 9 -4.22 1.12 -6.07
CA THR A 9 -3.24 0.03 -6.09
C THR A 9 -1.84 0.58 -6.40
N GLY A 10 -0.85 -0.28 -6.45
CA GLY A 10 0.55 0.08 -6.67
C GLY A 10 1.45 -0.52 -5.60
N PHE A 11 2.70 -0.74 -5.93
CA PHE A 11 3.62 -1.48 -5.08
C PHE A 11 3.92 -0.79 -3.74
N LEU A 12 4.60 -1.49 -2.85
CA LEU A 12 4.98 -0.99 -1.53
C LEU A 12 5.83 0.29 -1.66
N GLY A 13 5.44 1.35 -0.93
CA GLY A 13 6.15 2.63 -0.94
C GLY A 13 5.88 3.51 -2.16
N SER A 14 4.96 3.15 -3.06
CA SER A 14 4.61 3.96 -4.25
C SER A 14 3.87 5.28 -3.94
N GLY A 15 3.43 5.50 -2.69
CA GLY A 15 2.78 6.75 -2.28
C GLY A 15 1.25 6.70 -2.24
N LYS A 16 0.62 5.51 -2.23
CA LYS A 16 -0.84 5.35 -2.18
C LYS A 16 -1.51 6.14 -1.07
N THR A 17 -1.06 5.95 0.15
CA THR A 17 -1.60 6.65 1.32
C THR A 17 -1.42 8.17 1.21
N THR A 18 -0.27 8.64 0.69
CA THR A 18 -0.04 10.08 0.48
C THR A 18 -1.03 10.66 -0.53
N LEU A 19 -1.26 9.96 -1.65
CA LEU A 19 -2.23 10.37 -2.66
C LEU A 19 -3.66 10.37 -2.08
N LEU A 20 -4.03 9.30 -1.36
CA LEU A 20 -5.34 9.19 -0.72
C LEU A 20 -5.60 10.38 0.21
N LEU A 21 -4.64 10.73 1.06
CA LEU A 21 -4.77 11.87 1.96
C LEU A 21 -4.99 13.19 1.23
N GLU A 22 -4.30 13.43 0.11
CA GLU A 22 -4.52 14.62 -0.71
C GLU A 22 -5.88 14.62 -1.42
N MET A 23 -6.37 13.45 -1.85
CA MET A 23 -7.73 13.30 -2.39
C MET A 23 -8.79 13.64 -1.33
N LEU A 24 -8.64 13.13 -0.11
CA LEU A 24 -9.57 13.39 1.00
C LEU A 24 -9.63 14.89 1.33
N LYS A 25 -8.50 15.58 1.35
CA LYS A 25 -8.46 17.05 1.60
C LYS A 25 -9.21 17.85 0.52
N ARG A 26 -9.23 17.36 -0.74
CA ARG A 26 -9.89 18.05 -1.86
C ARG A 26 -11.38 17.80 -1.93
N LEU A 27 -11.83 16.72 -1.35
CA LEU A 27 -13.24 16.34 -1.28
C LEU A 27 -13.89 16.82 0.04
N ASP A 28 -13.43 17.96 0.54
CA ASP A 28 -14.01 18.56 1.74
C ASP A 28 -15.53 18.73 1.62
N ASN A 29 -16.26 18.49 2.72
CA ASN A 29 -17.73 18.48 2.79
C ASN A 29 -18.42 17.36 1.96
N LYS A 30 -17.69 16.31 1.56
CA LYS A 30 -18.26 15.10 0.94
C LYS A 30 -18.31 13.95 1.95
N LYS A 31 -19.36 13.15 1.89
CA LYS A 31 -19.43 11.92 2.67
C LYS A 31 -18.57 10.85 2.00
N ILE A 32 -17.48 10.47 2.69
CA ILE A 32 -16.47 9.60 2.13
C ILE A 32 -16.28 8.36 2.99
N GLY A 33 -16.31 7.20 2.34
CA GLY A 33 -15.85 5.93 2.91
C GLY A 33 -14.42 5.62 2.47
N VAL A 34 -13.63 5.04 3.37
CA VAL A 34 -12.29 4.53 3.07
C VAL A 34 -12.19 3.10 3.57
N ILE A 35 -11.81 2.18 2.70
CA ILE A 35 -11.37 0.84 3.10
C ILE A 35 -9.86 0.79 2.90
N GLN A 36 -9.12 0.64 3.98
CA GLN A 36 -7.65 0.54 3.93
C GLN A 36 -7.23 -0.89 4.22
N ASN A 37 -6.45 -1.47 3.31
CA ASN A 37 -5.83 -2.77 3.47
C ASN A 37 -4.33 -2.62 3.61
N GLU A 38 -3.84 -2.53 4.83
CA GLU A 38 -2.41 -2.45 5.11
C GLU A 38 -1.92 -3.66 5.90
N ILE A 39 -0.70 -4.12 5.56
CA ILE A 39 -0.02 -5.18 6.30
C ILE A 39 0.79 -4.50 7.41
N GLY A 40 0.27 -4.54 8.64
CA GLY A 40 0.88 -3.93 9.83
C GLY A 40 0.05 -2.78 10.38
N LYS A 41 -0.04 -2.70 11.72
CA LYS A 41 -0.84 -1.70 12.45
C LYS A 41 -0.17 -0.31 12.40
N ILE A 42 -0.21 0.37 11.27
CA ILE A 42 0.19 1.77 11.18
C ILE A 42 -0.86 2.48 10.34
N SER A 43 -1.93 2.87 11.02
CA SER A 43 -3.04 3.64 10.45
C SER A 43 -2.61 5.02 9.95
N ILE A 44 -3.37 5.54 9.02
CA ILE A 44 -3.39 6.96 8.62
C ILE A 44 -3.45 7.82 9.90
N ASP A 45 -2.59 8.83 9.99
CA ASP A 45 -2.54 9.72 11.16
C ASP A 45 -3.95 10.23 11.51
N GLY A 46 -4.41 9.91 12.72
CA GLY A 46 -5.75 10.22 13.21
C GLY A 46 -6.11 11.71 13.26
N GLU A 47 -5.22 12.62 12.86
CA GLU A 47 -5.50 14.05 12.74
C GLU A 47 -6.39 14.40 11.53
N ILE A 48 -6.34 13.60 10.44
CA ILE A 48 -7.14 13.86 9.23
C ILE A 48 -8.55 13.28 9.35
N LEU A 49 -8.74 12.30 10.24
CA LEU A 49 -10.02 11.61 10.47
C LEU A 49 -10.92 12.30 11.50
N ARG A 50 -10.63 13.53 11.91
CA ARG A 50 -11.50 14.31 12.80
C ARG A 50 -12.71 14.94 12.11
N ASN A 51 -12.90 14.67 10.84
CA ASN A 51 -14.09 15.11 10.12
C ASN A 51 -15.16 14.01 10.23
N ASP A 52 -16.31 14.30 10.82
CA ASP A 52 -17.44 13.38 11.01
C ASP A 52 -17.99 12.82 9.67
N ASP A 53 -17.60 13.42 8.55
CA ASP A 53 -18.01 13.03 7.21
C ASP A 53 -17.13 11.91 6.57
N ILE A 54 -16.02 11.52 7.23
CA ILE A 54 -15.12 10.46 6.76
C ILE A 54 -15.24 9.22 7.65
N GLN A 55 -15.64 8.10 7.06
CA GLN A 55 -15.65 6.81 7.76
C GLN A 55 -14.59 5.87 7.19
N MET A 56 -13.77 5.32 8.07
CA MET A 56 -12.71 4.39 7.69
C MET A 56 -12.93 2.99 8.27
N VAL A 57 -12.65 1.97 7.43
CA VAL A 57 -12.58 0.57 7.82
C VAL A 57 -11.19 0.04 7.49
N GLU A 58 -10.49 -0.47 8.51
CA GLU A 58 -9.19 -1.13 8.32
C GLU A 58 -9.38 -2.64 8.20
N LEU A 59 -8.87 -3.22 7.10
CA LEU A 59 -8.80 -4.66 6.90
C LEU A 59 -7.37 -5.14 7.19
N ASN A 60 -7.16 -5.58 8.40
CA ASN A 60 -5.87 -6.08 8.88
C ASN A 60 -5.75 -7.59 8.61
N ARG A 61 -4.69 -8.05 7.96
CA ARG A 61 -4.24 -9.44 7.73
C ARG A 61 -4.14 -9.87 6.25
N GLY A 62 -3.28 -9.21 5.48
CA GLY A 62 -2.91 -9.66 4.14
C GLY A 62 -3.65 -8.92 3.02
N SER A 63 -3.45 -9.35 1.76
CA SER A 63 -4.07 -8.69 0.61
C SER A 63 -5.56 -9.02 0.51
N ILE A 64 -6.39 -7.99 0.31
CA ILE A 64 -7.85 -8.12 0.08
C ILE A 64 -8.19 -8.93 -1.18
N PHE A 65 -7.24 -9.08 -2.09
CA PHE A 65 -7.38 -9.89 -3.32
C PHE A 65 -6.99 -11.36 -3.11
N CYS A 66 -6.41 -11.72 -1.95
CA CYS A 66 -6.12 -13.11 -1.62
C CYS A 66 -7.42 -13.89 -1.44
N SER A 67 -7.47 -15.12 -1.94
CA SER A 67 -8.61 -16.03 -1.79
C SER A 67 -9.05 -16.21 -0.34
N CYS A 68 -8.15 -16.14 0.63
CA CYS A 68 -8.43 -16.25 2.07
C CYS A 68 -9.11 -15.01 2.69
N LEU A 69 -9.04 -13.84 2.06
CA LEU A 69 -9.61 -12.59 2.56
C LEU A 69 -10.70 -12.00 1.64
N LYS A 70 -10.94 -12.62 0.49
CA LYS A 70 -11.94 -12.18 -0.49
C LYS A 70 -13.32 -11.99 0.16
N LEU A 71 -13.73 -12.92 1.03
CA LEU A 71 -15.01 -12.82 1.74
C LEU A 71 -15.06 -11.63 2.71
N ASN A 72 -13.99 -11.34 3.43
CA ASN A 72 -13.95 -10.21 4.35
C ASN A 72 -14.01 -8.88 3.60
N PHE A 73 -13.37 -8.81 2.42
CA PHE A 73 -13.42 -7.63 1.59
C PHE A 73 -14.80 -7.42 0.96
N VAL A 74 -15.42 -8.50 0.44
CA VAL A 74 -16.80 -8.46 -0.06
C VAL A 74 -17.76 -8.01 1.06
N GLN A 75 -17.60 -8.53 2.29
CA GLN A 75 -18.42 -8.12 3.43
C GLN A 75 -18.20 -6.64 3.78
N ALA A 76 -16.94 -6.18 3.85
CA ALA A 76 -16.66 -4.77 4.13
C ALA A 76 -17.27 -3.83 3.08
N LEU A 77 -17.20 -4.19 1.80
CA LEU A 77 -17.87 -3.44 0.74
C LEU A 77 -19.40 -3.47 0.89
N ALA A 78 -19.98 -4.62 1.27
CA ALA A 78 -21.41 -4.72 1.50
C ALA A 78 -21.87 -3.87 2.69
N ASP A 79 -21.12 -3.87 3.80
CA ASP A 79 -21.41 -3.05 4.98
C ASP A 79 -21.29 -1.55 4.68
N MET A 80 -20.32 -1.15 3.86
CA MET A 80 -20.16 0.23 3.41
C MET A 80 -21.26 0.65 2.42
N ALA A 81 -21.85 -0.28 1.67
CA ALA A 81 -22.94 -0.01 0.73
C ALA A 81 -24.25 0.40 1.43
N GLU A 82 -24.42 0.08 2.71
CA GLU A 82 -25.54 0.52 3.54
C GLU A 82 -25.42 1.98 3.99
N LYS A 83 -24.23 2.57 3.81
CA LYS A 83 -23.92 3.94 4.19
C LYS A 83 -24.11 4.87 2.99
N ASP A 84 -24.49 6.11 3.28
CA ASP A 84 -24.83 7.10 2.26
C ASP A 84 -23.59 7.92 1.84
N PHE A 85 -22.57 7.21 1.28
CA PHE A 85 -21.37 7.85 0.78
C PHE A 85 -21.51 8.38 -0.64
N GLU A 86 -20.87 9.52 -0.94
CA GLU A 86 -20.68 10.00 -2.30
C GLU A 86 -19.48 9.30 -2.96
N TYR A 87 -18.43 9.05 -2.18
CA TYR A 87 -17.19 8.40 -2.62
C TYR A 87 -16.80 7.26 -1.68
N LEU A 88 -16.29 6.18 -2.25
CA LEU A 88 -15.62 5.12 -1.51
C LEU A 88 -14.25 4.87 -2.14
N PHE A 89 -13.20 5.06 -1.36
CA PHE A 89 -11.84 4.74 -1.75
C PHE A 89 -11.40 3.43 -1.10
N VAL A 90 -10.85 2.54 -1.90
CA VAL A 90 -10.25 1.29 -1.43
C VAL A 90 -8.74 1.37 -1.67
N GLU A 91 -7.94 1.43 -0.61
CA GLU A 91 -6.48 1.33 -0.70
C GLU A 91 -6.07 -0.14 -0.54
N SER A 92 -5.51 -0.74 -1.58
CA SER A 92 -5.00 -2.09 -1.53
C SER A 92 -3.62 -2.17 -0.85
N SER A 93 -3.27 -3.35 -0.35
CA SER A 93 -1.88 -3.63 0.06
C SER A 93 -0.93 -3.49 -1.13
N GLY A 94 0.33 -3.13 -0.86
CA GLY A 94 1.33 -2.91 -1.91
C GLY A 94 1.69 -4.14 -2.75
N ILE A 95 1.29 -5.34 -2.32
CA ILE A 95 1.48 -6.61 -3.02
C ILE A 95 0.13 -7.19 -3.50
N GLY A 96 -0.93 -6.36 -3.47
CA GLY A 96 -2.26 -6.75 -3.92
C GLY A 96 -2.33 -6.86 -5.44
N ASP A 97 -2.84 -7.98 -5.95
CA ASP A 97 -3.13 -8.20 -7.35
C ASP A 97 -4.62 -7.95 -7.62
N PRO A 98 -4.98 -6.86 -8.33
CA PRO A 98 -6.37 -6.44 -8.51
C PRO A 98 -7.12 -7.17 -9.63
N SER A 99 -6.52 -8.15 -10.28
CA SER A 99 -7.05 -8.79 -11.49
C SER A 99 -8.43 -9.45 -11.34
N ASN A 100 -8.82 -9.82 -10.11
CA ASN A 100 -10.13 -10.41 -9.80
C ASN A 100 -11.18 -9.41 -9.27
N LEU A 101 -10.92 -8.10 -9.38
CA LEU A 101 -11.80 -7.06 -8.83
C LEU A 101 -13.23 -7.14 -9.37
N ASP A 102 -13.40 -7.40 -10.66
CA ASP A 102 -14.72 -7.52 -11.29
C ASP A 102 -15.59 -8.61 -10.64
N GLU A 103 -14.97 -9.75 -10.26
CA GLU A 103 -15.68 -10.82 -9.57
C GLU A 103 -16.09 -10.40 -8.15
N ILE A 104 -15.23 -9.66 -7.47
CA ILE A 104 -15.51 -9.12 -6.14
C ILE A 104 -16.72 -8.17 -6.21
N LEU A 105 -16.73 -7.24 -7.17
CA LEU A 105 -17.83 -6.29 -7.34
C LEU A 105 -19.15 -6.98 -7.72
N LYS A 106 -19.09 -8.04 -8.54
CA LYS A 106 -20.29 -8.88 -8.83
C LYS A 106 -20.82 -9.54 -7.56
N ALA A 107 -19.93 -10.09 -6.71
CA ALA A 107 -20.34 -10.70 -5.44
C ALA A 107 -20.98 -9.66 -4.49
N VAL A 108 -20.43 -8.45 -4.41
CA VAL A 108 -21.00 -7.35 -3.64
C VAL A 108 -22.38 -6.97 -4.15
N THR A 109 -22.56 -6.90 -5.48
CA THR A 109 -23.86 -6.59 -6.09
C THR A 109 -24.93 -7.63 -5.73
N VAL A 110 -24.57 -8.91 -5.61
CA VAL A 110 -25.49 -9.97 -5.19
C VAL A 110 -25.94 -9.79 -3.72
N ILE A 111 -25.04 -9.32 -2.85
CA ILE A 111 -25.30 -9.21 -1.39
C ILE A 111 -25.99 -7.89 -1.05
N ALA A 112 -25.46 -6.76 -1.55
CA ALA A 112 -25.87 -5.40 -1.19
C ALA A 112 -26.70 -4.68 -2.25
N GLY A 113 -26.91 -5.31 -3.41
CA GLY A 113 -27.54 -4.67 -4.57
C GLY A 113 -26.56 -3.79 -5.36
N ASP A 114 -27.05 -3.17 -6.43
CA ASP A 114 -26.26 -2.32 -7.33
C ASP A 114 -26.06 -0.91 -6.71
N LYS A 115 -25.25 -0.83 -5.68
CA LYS A 115 -25.00 0.37 -4.88
C LYS A 115 -23.79 1.18 -5.34
N TYR A 116 -22.86 0.55 -6.04
CA TYR A 116 -21.61 1.16 -6.45
C TYR A 116 -21.57 1.51 -7.94
N GLU A 117 -20.95 2.63 -8.24
CA GLU A 117 -20.49 3.00 -9.57
C GLU A 117 -18.96 2.91 -9.55
N PHE A 118 -18.41 1.79 -10.05
CA PHE A 118 -16.96 1.64 -10.12
C PHE A 118 -16.40 2.60 -11.17
N LYS A 119 -15.56 3.54 -10.72
CA LYS A 119 -14.97 4.59 -11.55
C LYS A 119 -13.62 4.21 -12.13
N GLY A 120 -12.93 3.26 -11.51
CA GLY A 120 -11.66 2.72 -12.01
C GLY A 120 -10.64 2.39 -10.93
N ALA A 121 -9.63 1.65 -11.37
CA ALA A 121 -8.43 1.34 -10.60
C ALA A 121 -7.32 2.31 -10.95
N ILE A 122 -6.70 2.91 -9.94
CA ILE A 122 -5.61 3.87 -10.04
C ILE A 122 -4.34 3.19 -9.48
N CYS A 123 -3.33 2.98 -10.31
CA CYS A 123 -2.08 2.37 -9.92
C CYS A 123 -0.97 3.41 -9.76
N LEU A 124 -0.27 3.41 -8.62
CA LEU A 124 0.86 4.28 -8.38
C LEU A 124 2.17 3.56 -8.71
N ALA A 125 2.98 4.16 -9.59
CA ALA A 125 4.29 3.69 -10.00
C ALA A 125 5.39 4.62 -9.44
N ASP A 126 6.29 4.08 -8.63
CA ASP A 126 7.41 4.82 -8.03
C ASP A 126 8.55 4.96 -9.04
N ALA A 127 8.79 6.16 -9.56
CA ALA A 127 9.81 6.40 -10.58
C ALA A 127 11.23 5.95 -10.19
N ILE A 128 11.53 5.88 -8.89
CA ILE A 128 12.85 5.46 -8.40
C ILE A 128 13.03 3.93 -8.51
N ASN A 129 11.97 3.17 -8.15
CA ASN A 129 12.10 1.74 -7.91
C ASN A 129 11.30 0.88 -8.90
N PHE A 130 10.51 1.46 -9.79
CA PHE A 130 9.53 0.76 -10.62
C PHE A 130 10.11 -0.40 -11.43
N GLU A 131 11.24 -0.19 -12.09
CA GLU A 131 11.87 -1.22 -12.92
C GLU A 131 12.33 -2.43 -12.09
N ASN A 132 13.02 -2.15 -10.97
CA ASN A 132 13.46 -3.23 -10.09
C ASN A 132 12.27 -3.98 -9.49
N GLN A 133 11.20 -3.26 -9.14
CA GLN A 133 9.98 -3.86 -8.62
C GLN A 133 9.28 -4.73 -9.68
N LEU A 134 9.27 -4.29 -10.93
CA LEU A 134 8.69 -5.03 -12.06
C LEU A 134 9.44 -6.35 -12.34
N GLU A 135 10.76 -6.35 -12.16
CA GLU A 135 11.59 -7.55 -12.30
C GLU A 135 11.45 -8.52 -11.12
N GLU A 136 11.19 -7.98 -9.91
CA GLU A 136 11.17 -8.77 -8.68
C GLU A 136 9.81 -9.38 -8.36
N ASP A 137 8.71 -8.78 -8.81
CA ASP A 137 7.36 -9.18 -8.39
C ASP A 137 6.31 -9.03 -9.51
N GLU A 138 5.73 -10.14 -9.92
CA GLU A 138 4.65 -10.20 -10.93
C GLU A 138 3.45 -9.33 -10.57
N ALA A 139 3.20 -9.07 -9.29
CA ALA A 139 2.10 -8.22 -8.86
C ALA A 139 2.21 -6.79 -9.43
N VAL A 140 3.44 -6.29 -9.66
CA VAL A 140 3.66 -4.94 -10.22
C VAL A 140 3.14 -4.86 -11.66
N GLU A 141 3.47 -5.85 -12.49
CA GLU A 141 2.96 -5.94 -13.86
C GLU A 141 1.43 -6.05 -13.88
N ARG A 142 0.88 -6.93 -13.03
CA ARG A 142 -0.57 -7.14 -12.94
C ARG A 142 -1.32 -5.91 -12.42
N GLN A 143 -0.74 -5.15 -11.49
CA GLN A 143 -1.28 -3.87 -11.04
C GLN A 143 -1.40 -2.88 -12.18
N ILE A 144 -0.38 -2.75 -13.05
CA ILE A 144 -0.41 -1.89 -14.23
C ILE A 144 -1.37 -2.44 -15.29
N LYS A 145 -1.33 -3.75 -15.55
CA LYS A 145 -2.19 -4.41 -16.56
C LYS A 145 -3.68 -4.18 -16.29
N HIS A 146 -4.09 -4.23 -15.01
CA HIS A 146 -5.49 -4.14 -14.60
C HIS A 146 -5.90 -2.75 -14.08
N CYS A 147 -5.04 -1.73 -14.16
CA CYS A 147 -5.44 -0.37 -13.83
C CYS A 147 -6.06 0.35 -15.03
N ASN A 148 -6.83 1.40 -14.73
CA ASN A 148 -7.40 2.32 -15.71
C ASN A 148 -6.55 3.59 -15.84
N MET A 149 -5.91 3.97 -14.73
CA MET A 149 -5.03 5.13 -14.65
C MET A 149 -3.76 4.76 -13.87
N ALA A 150 -2.61 5.15 -14.37
CA ALA A 150 -1.35 5.08 -13.65
C ALA A 150 -0.89 6.48 -13.24
N ILE A 151 -0.38 6.61 -12.01
CA ILE A 151 0.21 7.84 -11.51
C ILE A 151 1.68 7.59 -11.22
N ILE A 152 2.56 8.25 -11.97
CA ILE A 152 4.00 8.16 -11.75
C ILE A 152 4.36 9.14 -10.63
N THR A 153 4.87 8.60 -9.53
CA THR A 153 5.28 9.35 -8.33
C THR A 153 6.80 9.48 -8.25
N LYS A 154 7.29 10.39 -7.41
CA LYS A 154 8.72 10.63 -7.13
C LYS A 154 9.58 10.97 -8.37
N SER A 155 8.96 11.44 -9.42
CA SER A 155 9.66 11.89 -10.63
C SER A 155 10.42 13.21 -10.42
N ASP A 156 10.18 13.93 -9.34
CA ASP A 156 10.99 15.03 -8.85
C ASP A 156 12.43 14.60 -8.47
N VAL A 157 12.61 13.33 -8.09
CA VAL A 157 13.93 12.75 -7.75
C VAL A 157 14.65 12.25 -9.00
N THR A 158 13.93 11.63 -9.94
CA THR A 158 14.52 10.99 -11.14
C THR A 158 14.57 11.92 -12.37
N GLY A 159 13.89 13.06 -12.30
CA GLY A 159 13.76 13.99 -13.43
C GLY A 159 12.87 13.45 -14.56
N ASP A 160 12.89 14.19 -15.69
CA ASP A 160 12.04 13.85 -16.84
C ASP A 160 12.47 12.53 -17.52
N GLU A 161 13.76 12.22 -17.52
CA GLU A 161 14.26 10.96 -18.07
C GLU A 161 13.70 9.75 -17.32
N GLY A 162 13.72 9.78 -15.98
CA GLY A 162 13.14 8.72 -15.16
C GLY A 162 11.62 8.62 -15.33
N PHE A 163 10.94 9.75 -15.47
CA PHE A 163 9.51 9.76 -15.78
C PHE A 163 9.21 9.07 -17.11
N GLU A 164 9.89 9.45 -18.20
CA GLU A 164 9.67 8.90 -19.53
C GLU A 164 9.99 7.39 -19.59
N LYS A 165 11.01 6.94 -18.86
CA LYS A 165 11.37 5.54 -18.77
C LYS A 165 10.24 4.70 -18.15
N VAL A 166 9.67 5.16 -17.04
CA VAL A 166 8.53 4.50 -16.40
C VAL A 166 7.27 4.59 -17.27
N LEU A 167 7.00 5.74 -17.89
CA LEU A 167 5.89 5.92 -18.81
C LEU A 167 5.92 4.89 -19.95
N ASN A 168 7.08 4.71 -20.58
CA ASN A 168 7.25 3.74 -21.66
C ASN A 168 6.97 2.31 -21.19
N LYS A 169 7.49 1.92 -20.01
CA LYS A 169 7.22 0.60 -19.43
C LYS A 169 5.74 0.38 -19.10
N ILE A 170 5.07 1.39 -18.57
CA ILE A 170 3.61 1.32 -18.33
C ILE A 170 2.88 1.12 -19.66
N LYS A 171 3.26 1.85 -20.72
CA LYS A 171 2.63 1.75 -22.03
C LYS A 171 2.92 0.44 -22.76
N GLU A 172 4.05 -0.21 -22.49
CA GLU A 172 4.33 -1.58 -22.96
C GLU A 172 3.36 -2.60 -22.35
N ILE A 173 3.03 -2.46 -21.06
CA ILE A 173 2.14 -3.38 -20.33
C ILE A 173 0.65 -3.06 -20.60
N ASN A 174 0.29 -1.79 -20.55
CA ASN A 174 -1.07 -1.29 -20.70
C ASN A 174 -1.10 -0.07 -21.64
N PRO A 175 -1.26 -0.29 -22.95
CA PRO A 175 -1.13 0.76 -23.97
C PRO A 175 -2.14 1.90 -23.85
N ILE A 176 -3.36 1.61 -23.37
CA ILE A 176 -4.45 2.57 -23.27
C ILE A 176 -4.56 3.24 -21.90
N CYS A 177 -3.80 2.76 -20.90
CA CYS A 177 -3.80 3.34 -19.56
C CYS A 177 -3.58 4.86 -19.60
N ARG A 178 -4.44 5.62 -18.94
CA ARG A 178 -4.16 7.05 -18.72
C ARG A 178 -2.99 7.19 -17.77
N VAL A 179 -2.01 8.04 -18.08
CA VAL A 179 -0.83 8.24 -17.23
C VAL A 179 -0.72 9.71 -16.84
N GLU A 180 -0.54 9.93 -15.55
CA GLU A 180 -0.35 11.26 -14.95
C GLU A 180 0.89 11.28 -14.07
N LYS A 181 1.40 12.50 -13.80
CA LYS A 181 2.54 12.75 -12.91
C LYS A 181 2.05 13.30 -11.58
N SER A 182 2.61 12.80 -10.48
CA SER A 182 2.36 13.38 -9.15
C SER A 182 3.65 13.56 -8.37
N VAL A 183 3.79 14.70 -7.70
CA VAL A 183 4.88 14.99 -6.77
C VAL A 183 4.29 15.22 -5.39
N ASN A 184 4.63 14.34 -4.43
CA ASN A 184 4.11 14.38 -3.05
C ASN A 184 2.57 14.47 -2.98
N GLY A 185 1.87 13.80 -3.89
CA GLY A 185 0.40 13.84 -3.99
C GLY A 185 -0.13 15.08 -4.71
N VAL A 186 0.70 16.04 -5.13
CA VAL A 186 0.25 17.23 -5.85
C VAL A 186 0.10 16.90 -7.33
N MET A 187 -1.13 17.00 -7.84
CA MET A 187 -1.49 16.80 -9.25
C MET A 187 -2.87 17.40 -9.55
N ASP A 188 -3.33 17.32 -10.79
CA ASP A 188 -4.71 17.61 -11.15
C ASP A 188 -5.61 16.41 -10.77
N TYR A 189 -6.67 16.68 -10.02
CA TYR A 189 -7.64 15.68 -9.55
C TYR A 189 -8.95 15.70 -10.34
N SER A 190 -8.99 16.34 -11.51
CA SER A 190 -10.18 16.40 -12.39
C SER A 190 -10.69 15.00 -12.76
N PHE A 191 -9.83 13.98 -12.74
CA PHE A 191 -10.20 12.59 -13.00
C PHE A 191 -11.27 12.03 -12.05
N LEU A 192 -11.45 12.61 -10.85
CA LEU A 192 -12.51 12.20 -9.91
C LEU A 192 -13.92 12.47 -10.44
N ASP A 193 -14.08 13.32 -11.45
CA ASP A 193 -15.33 13.61 -12.14
C ASP A 193 -15.47 12.85 -13.46
N GLU A 194 -14.45 12.07 -13.84
CA GLU A 194 -14.41 11.33 -15.09
C GLU A 194 -14.74 9.84 -14.88
N ASP A 195 -15.08 9.16 -15.98
CA ASP A 195 -15.22 7.70 -16.01
C ASP A 195 -13.92 7.06 -16.54
N LEU A 196 -13.09 6.56 -15.61
CA LEU A 196 -11.81 5.94 -15.95
C LEU A 196 -11.97 4.55 -16.57
N ILE A 197 -13.15 3.93 -16.51
CA ILE A 197 -13.41 2.60 -17.08
C ILE A 197 -13.16 2.57 -18.60
N GLN A 198 -13.30 3.70 -19.30
CA GLN A 198 -12.97 3.80 -20.72
C GLN A 198 -11.51 3.40 -21.03
N TYR A 199 -10.62 3.40 -20.04
CA TYR A 199 -9.22 2.99 -20.16
C TYR A 199 -8.98 1.55 -19.68
N LYS A 200 -10.01 0.70 -19.62
CA LYS A 200 -9.87 -0.71 -19.24
C LYS A 200 -9.15 -1.49 -20.36
N TRP A 201 -8.01 -2.07 -20.05
CA TRP A 201 -7.20 -2.88 -20.97
C TRP A 201 -7.45 -4.38 -20.85
N ALA A 202 -7.25 -4.93 -19.67
CA ALA A 202 -7.32 -6.36 -19.44
C ALA A 202 -8.68 -6.80 -18.89
N GLU A 203 -9.11 -8.01 -19.28
CA GLU A 203 -10.24 -8.68 -18.65
C GLU A 203 -9.86 -9.22 -17.25
N SER A 204 -10.87 -9.55 -16.45
CA SER A 204 -10.66 -10.13 -15.13
C SER A 204 -9.97 -11.49 -15.22
N GLU A 205 -8.97 -11.71 -14.38
CA GLU A 205 -8.20 -12.95 -14.27
C GLU A 205 -8.20 -13.42 -12.80
N GLU A 206 -7.81 -14.67 -12.55
CA GLU A 206 -7.55 -15.13 -11.19
C GLU A 206 -6.35 -14.38 -10.60
N SER A 207 -6.50 -13.93 -9.34
CA SER A 207 -5.41 -13.26 -8.64
C SER A 207 -4.28 -14.23 -8.31
N THR A 208 -3.03 -13.80 -8.52
CA THR A 208 -1.83 -14.56 -8.11
C THR A 208 -1.63 -14.55 -6.61
N ASN A 209 -2.35 -13.74 -5.86
CA ASN A 209 -2.30 -13.70 -4.40
C ASN A 209 -2.95 -14.96 -3.80
N SER A 210 -2.17 -15.97 -3.53
CA SER A 210 -2.57 -17.19 -2.80
C SER A 210 -1.94 -17.23 -1.40
N VAL A 211 -2.33 -18.20 -0.59
CA VAL A 211 -1.68 -18.45 0.72
C VAL A 211 -0.21 -18.84 0.55
N GLU A 212 0.13 -19.47 -0.58
CA GLU A 212 1.46 -20.00 -0.88
C GLU A 212 2.38 -18.94 -1.47
N THR A 213 1.87 -18.05 -2.34
CA THR A 213 2.65 -16.99 -3.01
C THR A 213 2.76 -15.72 -2.19
N LYS A 214 1.94 -15.58 -1.14
CA LYS A 214 1.93 -14.38 -0.29
C LYS A 214 3.25 -14.19 0.44
N PRO A 215 3.88 -13.01 0.35
CA PRO A 215 5.05 -12.66 1.16
C PRO A 215 4.77 -12.85 2.65
N LYS A 216 5.71 -13.45 3.37
CA LYS A 216 5.57 -13.68 4.80
C LYS A 216 5.79 -12.38 5.58
N THR A 217 4.86 -12.11 6.49
CA THR A 217 4.96 -10.98 7.40
C THR A 217 5.51 -11.47 8.74
N LEU A 218 6.56 -10.84 9.23
CA LEU A 218 7.17 -11.14 10.52
C LEU A 218 7.16 -9.89 11.39
N PHE A 219 6.99 -10.09 12.69
CA PHE A 219 6.92 -9.01 13.69
C PHE A 219 8.06 -9.17 14.67
N LEU A 220 9.01 -8.23 14.67
CA LEU A 220 10.02 -8.08 15.70
C LEU A 220 9.49 -7.15 16.79
N ASN A 221 9.60 -7.58 18.05
CA ASN A 221 9.27 -6.78 19.23
C ASN A 221 10.52 -6.66 20.09
N PHE A 222 10.80 -5.46 20.57
CA PHE A 222 11.95 -5.13 21.37
C PHE A 222 11.55 -4.16 22.50
N GLU A 223 12.10 -4.39 23.69
CA GLU A 223 11.89 -3.53 24.86
C GLU A 223 13.18 -2.76 25.15
N GLY A 224 13.09 -1.43 25.30
CA GLY A 224 14.23 -0.58 25.63
C GLY A 224 14.60 0.40 24.50
N GLU A 225 15.79 0.95 24.63
CA GLU A 225 16.36 1.91 23.68
C GLU A 225 17.42 1.25 22.81
N VAL A 226 17.51 1.68 21.56
CA VAL A 226 18.54 1.23 20.61
C VAL A 226 19.28 2.44 20.02
N GLU A 227 20.59 2.30 19.81
CA GLU A 227 21.37 3.31 19.09
C GLU A 227 20.97 3.33 17.62
N GLN A 228 20.72 4.52 17.05
CA GLN A 228 20.27 4.66 15.68
C GLN A 228 21.24 4.02 14.68
N GLU A 229 22.53 4.19 14.87
CA GLU A 229 23.56 3.61 13.99
C GLU A 229 23.49 2.08 13.95
N LYS A 230 23.31 1.43 15.11
CA LYS A 230 23.17 -0.02 15.20
C LYS A 230 21.89 -0.53 14.54
N LEU A 231 20.78 0.19 14.77
CA LEU A 231 19.52 -0.13 14.13
C LEU A 231 19.61 0.03 12.60
N THR A 232 20.23 1.11 12.13
CA THR A 232 20.45 1.35 10.71
C THR A 232 21.25 0.24 10.06
N ALA A 233 22.38 -0.18 10.67
CA ALA A 233 23.18 -1.29 10.16
C ALA A 233 22.39 -2.62 10.08
N PHE A 234 21.56 -2.90 11.10
CA PHE A 234 20.66 -4.05 11.05
C PHE A 234 19.64 -3.95 9.92
N LEU A 235 19.02 -2.78 9.71
CA LEU A 235 18.06 -2.57 8.66
C LEU A 235 18.70 -2.72 7.27
N GLU A 236 19.90 -2.18 7.07
CA GLU A 236 20.69 -2.31 5.84
C GLU A 236 20.95 -3.77 5.48
N ASP A 237 21.32 -4.60 6.46
CA ASP A 237 21.57 -6.04 6.26
C ASP A 237 20.32 -6.78 5.73
N MET A 238 19.11 -6.24 5.97
CA MET A 238 17.84 -6.87 5.59
C MET A 238 17.29 -6.39 4.23
N THR A 239 17.76 -5.26 3.68
CA THR A 239 17.15 -4.59 2.52
C THR A 239 16.99 -5.47 1.29
N ASP A 240 17.93 -6.37 1.02
CA ASP A 240 17.88 -7.26 -0.16
C ASP A 240 16.86 -8.41 -0.01
N ASP A 241 16.48 -8.75 1.22
CA ASP A 241 15.65 -9.90 1.56
C ASP A 241 14.19 -9.54 1.90
N VAL A 242 13.88 -8.24 1.90
CA VAL A 242 12.54 -7.73 2.22
C VAL A 242 12.03 -6.78 1.15
N TYR A 243 10.72 -6.75 0.98
CA TYR A 243 10.05 -5.71 0.19
C TYR A 243 9.94 -4.40 0.95
N ARG A 244 9.66 -4.50 2.26
CA ARG A 244 9.49 -3.35 3.15
C ARG A 244 9.72 -3.74 4.60
N MET A 245 10.25 -2.80 5.38
CA MET A 245 10.19 -2.85 6.84
C MET A 245 9.56 -1.55 7.34
N LYS A 246 8.64 -1.66 8.31
CA LYS A 246 8.01 -0.49 8.91
C LYS A 246 7.78 -0.72 10.40
N GLY A 247 8.05 0.29 11.21
CA GLY A 247 7.89 0.14 12.66
C GLY A 247 8.19 1.38 13.45
N PHE A 248 8.36 1.17 14.76
CA PHE A 248 8.67 2.22 15.71
C PHE A 248 9.76 1.75 16.64
N PHE A 249 10.71 2.64 16.95
CA PHE A 249 11.78 2.39 17.89
C PHE A 249 11.98 3.58 18.81
N ASN A 250 12.29 3.30 20.09
CA ASN A 250 12.83 4.28 21.01
C ASN A 250 14.34 4.37 20.77
N LEU A 251 14.78 5.46 20.13
CA LEU A 251 16.18 5.71 19.81
C LEU A 251 16.86 6.40 20.98
N LYS A 252 18.03 5.91 21.35
CA LYS A 252 18.80 6.43 22.48
C LYS A 252 19.18 7.88 22.26
N GLY A 253 18.68 8.76 23.13
CA GLY A 253 18.93 10.21 23.05
C GLY A 253 18.03 10.99 22.09
N GLU A 254 17.25 10.31 21.24
CA GLU A 254 16.37 10.94 20.24
C GLU A 254 14.87 10.67 20.50
N GLY A 255 14.58 9.67 21.37
CA GLY A 255 13.20 9.27 21.67
C GLY A 255 12.55 8.43 20.57
N TRP A 256 11.22 8.43 20.56
CA TRP A 256 10.44 7.57 19.66
C TRP A 256 10.46 8.07 18.22
N ASN A 257 10.84 7.16 17.32
CA ASN A 257 10.87 7.38 15.89
C ASN A 257 10.13 6.27 15.14
N GLN A 258 9.35 6.66 14.15
CA GLN A 258 8.85 5.76 13.12
C GLN A 258 9.97 5.47 12.14
N VAL A 259 10.12 4.21 11.75
CA VAL A 259 11.08 3.73 10.75
C VAL A 259 10.31 3.20 9.55
N ASP A 260 10.70 3.58 8.35
CA ASP A 260 10.15 3.05 7.09
C ASP A 260 11.30 2.76 6.12
N VAL A 261 11.38 1.51 5.65
CA VAL A 261 12.44 1.04 4.75
C VAL A 261 11.81 0.49 3.49
N VAL A 262 12.15 1.09 2.36
CA VAL A 262 11.71 0.67 1.02
C VAL A 262 12.91 0.62 0.08
N GLY A 263 13.21 -0.54 -0.47
CA GLY A 263 14.47 -0.77 -1.18
C GLY A 263 15.65 -0.48 -0.25
N LYS A 264 16.59 0.36 -0.67
CA LYS A 264 17.76 0.78 0.14
C LYS A 264 17.53 2.06 0.95
N LYS A 265 16.36 2.69 0.82
CA LYS A 265 16.04 3.92 1.54
C LYS A 265 15.52 3.62 2.93
N ILE A 266 16.13 4.23 3.94
CA ILE A 266 15.74 4.14 5.35
C ILE A 266 15.35 5.55 5.81
N ASP A 267 14.09 5.72 6.18
CA ASP A 267 13.54 6.99 6.66
C ASP A 267 13.20 6.88 8.15
N TYR A 268 13.58 7.90 8.92
CA TYR A 268 13.22 8.07 10.33
C TYR A 268 12.34 9.31 10.48
N LYS A 269 11.27 9.21 11.29
CA LYS A 269 10.41 10.35 11.62
C LYS A 269 10.09 10.32 13.12
N PRO A 270 10.30 11.41 13.86
CA PRO A 270 9.85 11.50 15.25
C PRO A 270 8.36 11.19 15.38
N CYS A 271 7.99 10.47 16.43
CA CYS A 271 6.61 10.13 16.72
C CYS A 271 6.34 10.12 18.23
N SER A 272 5.07 9.96 18.61
CA SER A 272 4.70 9.78 20.02
C SER A 272 5.16 8.44 20.59
N ASP A 273 5.26 8.34 21.90
CA ASP A 273 5.56 7.11 22.63
C ASP A 273 4.62 5.96 22.23
N LYS A 274 5.19 4.78 21.92
CA LYS A 274 4.49 3.57 21.50
C LYS A 274 4.55 2.44 22.53
N GLY A 275 5.19 2.68 23.67
CA GLY A 275 5.39 1.71 24.76
C GLY A 275 6.48 0.68 24.44
N ASN A 276 6.38 -0.04 23.35
CA ASN A 276 7.37 -1.05 22.93
C ASN A 276 7.78 -0.82 21.46
N SER A 277 9.06 -1.03 21.18
CA SER A 277 9.61 -1.01 19.83
C SER A 277 9.06 -2.20 19.02
N GLN A 278 8.67 -1.95 17.80
CA GLN A 278 8.06 -2.93 16.91
C GLN A 278 8.54 -2.71 15.47
N LEU A 279 8.89 -3.78 14.75
CA LEU A 279 9.21 -3.75 13.34
C LEU A 279 8.47 -4.86 12.60
N VAL A 280 7.83 -4.52 11.53
CA VAL A 280 7.15 -5.44 10.61
C VAL A 280 8.02 -5.62 9.38
N PHE A 281 8.30 -6.87 9.04
CA PHE A 281 9.00 -7.25 7.80
C PHE A 281 8.01 -7.85 6.82
N ILE A 282 8.08 -7.43 5.56
CA ILE A 282 7.43 -8.10 4.44
C ILE A 282 8.54 -8.78 3.65
N SER A 283 8.70 -10.10 3.87
CA SER A 283 9.85 -10.86 3.37
C SER A 283 9.69 -11.33 1.94
N LYS A 284 10.73 -11.16 1.11
CA LYS A 284 10.87 -11.77 -0.22
C LYS A 284 11.16 -13.28 -0.14
N LYS A 285 11.81 -13.73 0.96
CA LYS A 285 12.33 -15.11 1.12
C LYS A 285 11.48 -15.99 2.04
N GLY A 286 10.29 -15.56 2.40
CA GLY A 286 9.42 -16.30 3.31
C GLY A 286 10.10 -16.59 4.67
N PRO A 287 9.94 -17.79 5.27
CA PRO A 287 10.50 -18.11 6.58
C PRO A 287 12.03 -18.18 6.63
N ALA A 288 12.72 -18.31 5.48
CA ALA A 288 14.18 -18.41 5.43
C ALA A 288 14.89 -17.16 6.00
N ILE A 289 14.23 -16.00 5.97
CA ILE A 289 14.76 -14.76 6.52
C ILE A 289 14.91 -14.78 8.06
N ILE A 290 14.17 -15.64 8.77
CA ILE A 290 14.15 -15.69 10.24
C ILE A 290 15.55 -15.85 10.81
N LYS A 291 16.32 -16.79 10.27
CA LYS A 291 17.71 -17.03 10.73
C LYS A 291 18.58 -15.80 10.55
N LYS A 292 18.44 -15.09 9.42
CA LYS A 292 19.20 -13.88 9.13
C LYS A 292 18.82 -12.73 10.08
N ILE A 293 17.52 -12.57 10.37
CA ILE A 293 17.04 -11.57 11.34
C ILE A 293 17.69 -11.80 12.69
N PHE A 294 17.69 -13.04 13.23
CA PHE A 294 18.30 -13.34 14.53
C PHE A 294 19.81 -13.08 14.51
N SER A 295 20.54 -13.59 13.51
CA SER A 295 22.00 -13.45 13.47
C SER A 295 22.45 -11.99 13.31
N SER A 296 21.81 -11.23 12.41
CA SER A 296 22.15 -9.81 12.22
C SER A 296 21.74 -8.95 13.43
N TRP A 297 20.58 -9.22 14.04
CA TRP A 297 20.17 -8.50 15.24
C TRP A 297 21.15 -8.72 16.39
N GLU A 298 21.59 -9.96 16.63
CA GLU A 298 22.59 -10.28 17.65
C GLU A 298 23.94 -9.59 17.37
N GLU A 299 24.38 -9.60 16.11
CA GLU A 299 25.65 -8.99 15.70
C GLU A 299 25.63 -7.46 15.78
N ARG A 300 24.56 -6.81 15.27
CA ARG A 300 24.49 -5.36 15.15
C ARG A 300 23.96 -4.67 16.41
N VAL A 301 22.92 -5.23 17.01
CA VAL A 301 22.21 -4.63 18.14
C VAL A 301 22.59 -5.28 19.47
N GLY A 302 22.63 -6.61 19.51
CA GLY A 302 23.10 -7.38 20.70
C GLY A 302 22.16 -7.32 21.89
N LEU A 303 20.87 -7.03 21.68
CA LEU A 303 19.85 -6.93 22.71
C LEU A 303 18.77 -8.00 22.51
N GLU A 304 18.08 -8.38 23.58
CA GLU A 304 17.02 -9.39 23.50
C GLU A 304 15.84 -8.90 22.68
N MET A 305 15.38 -9.71 21.72
CA MET A 305 14.19 -9.42 20.94
C MET A 305 13.27 -10.64 20.81
N LYS A 306 12.00 -10.41 20.47
CA LYS A 306 11.02 -11.45 20.20
C LYS A 306 10.55 -11.33 18.76
N LEU A 307 10.63 -12.44 18.01
CA LEU A 307 10.10 -12.52 16.65
C LEU A 307 8.82 -13.36 16.66
N LYS A 308 7.76 -12.84 16.01
CA LYS A 308 6.47 -13.52 15.84
C LYS A 308 6.11 -13.57 14.36
N ASN A 309 5.32 -14.59 14.00
CA ASN A 309 4.76 -14.77 12.65
C ASN A 309 3.28 -14.37 12.63
#